data_4751ccecb24e8df2c93be9cd4b945e0b
#
_entry.id   4751ccecb24e8df2c93be9cd4b945e0b
#
_cell.length_a   1.000
_cell.length_b   1.000
_cell.length_c   1.000
_cell.angle_alpha   90.00
_cell.angle_beta   90.00
_cell.angle_gamma   90.00
#
_symmetry.space_group_name_H-M   'P 1'
#
loop_
_entity.id
_entity.type
_entity.pdbx_description
1 polymer ?
#
loop_
_entity_poly.entity_id
_entity_poly.type
_entity_poly.pdbx_seq_one_letter_code
_entity_poly.pdbx_strand_id
1 'polypeptide(L)'
;MRMLQPGLCSVTFRSLTPQAVIDLAAANGIKAIEWGGDVHVPPGDLENAWQVAARTAEAGLSVSSYGSYIFAPDFTSDNVTAVLETAGALGARHIRIWPGRRKRPSTEYSAAERRDATQALATIANRANDYGMTIGLEYHPNSLTDTLPSAKQLAQDLPMLNLFFYWQPAPGLPLEEALAEISALGPRICHLHVFAWLSDASRLPLADRAEYWRACVDALPESDWKKPAFAMLEFVKGDDAGQFAEDAAVLTDILYSI
;
A
#
# COMPACT_ATOMS: atom_id res chain seq x y z
N MET A 1 -2.27 12.76 -17.35
CA MET A 1 -1.31 11.96 -16.57
C MET A 1 -1.66 12.09 -15.09
N ARG A 2 -1.76 10.99 -14.38
CA ARG A 2 -2.08 10.99 -12.95
C ARG A 2 -0.86 11.46 -12.16
N MET A 3 -1.00 12.50 -11.33
CA MET A 3 0.12 12.96 -10.48
C MET A 3 0.26 12.06 -9.26
N LEU A 4 1.37 11.34 -9.18
CA LEU A 4 1.81 10.62 -7.99
C LEU A 4 2.87 11.46 -7.25
N GLN A 5 2.92 11.29 -5.93
CA GLN A 5 3.96 11.89 -5.10
C GLN A 5 4.84 10.78 -4.48
N PRO A 6 6.13 11.04 -4.23
CA PRO A 6 6.99 10.06 -3.60
C PRO A 6 6.57 9.83 -2.14
N GLY A 7 6.46 8.57 -1.76
CA GLY A 7 6.09 8.12 -0.43
C GLY A 7 7.04 7.04 0.10
N LEU A 8 6.82 6.65 1.35
CA LEU A 8 7.54 5.59 2.04
C LEU A 8 6.58 4.68 2.79
N CYS A 9 6.71 3.36 2.65
CA CYS A 9 6.15 2.40 3.58
C CYS A 9 7.09 2.27 4.79
N SER A 10 6.64 2.64 5.98
CA SER A 10 7.47 2.63 7.19
C SER A 10 8.04 1.25 7.53
N VAL A 11 7.35 0.19 7.11
CA VAL A 11 7.79 -1.20 7.29
C VAL A 11 9.10 -1.53 6.57
N THR A 12 9.56 -0.70 5.65
CA THR A 12 10.91 -0.78 5.05
C THR A 12 11.99 -0.74 6.13
N PHE A 13 11.78 0.04 7.18
CA PHE A 13 12.73 0.27 8.26
C PHE A 13 12.18 -0.17 9.62
N ARG A 14 11.85 -1.45 9.76
CA ARG A 14 11.25 -2.03 10.98
C ARG A 14 12.08 -1.86 12.25
N SER A 15 13.40 -1.70 12.12
CA SER A 15 14.32 -1.51 13.24
C SER A 15 14.45 -0.05 13.69
N LEU A 16 13.96 0.90 12.91
CA LEU A 16 14.00 2.32 13.25
C LEU A 16 12.80 2.72 14.11
N THR A 17 13.01 3.75 14.92
CA THR A 17 11.90 4.41 15.63
C THR A 17 11.06 5.24 14.64
N PRO A 18 9.77 5.54 14.95
CA PRO A 18 8.97 6.43 14.11
C PRO A 18 9.67 7.77 13.82
N GLN A 19 10.36 8.36 14.79
CA GLN A 19 11.10 9.61 14.57
C GLN A 19 12.21 9.45 13.54
N ALA A 20 12.99 8.37 13.64
CA ALA A 20 14.08 8.13 12.68
C ALA A 20 13.54 7.87 11.25
N VAL A 21 12.38 7.22 11.11
CA VAL A 21 11.70 7.06 9.82
C VAL A 21 11.24 8.41 9.26
N ILE A 22 10.69 9.30 10.10
CA ILE A 22 10.27 10.64 9.72
C ILE A 22 11.47 11.46 9.23
N ASP A 23 12.56 11.48 10.01
CA ASP A 23 13.78 12.23 9.69
C ASP A 23 14.38 11.75 8.35
N LEU A 24 14.43 10.44 8.17
CA LEU A 24 14.94 9.84 6.93
C LEU A 24 14.05 10.20 5.72
N ALA A 25 12.74 10.13 5.86
CA ALA A 25 11.79 10.46 4.81
C ALA A 25 11.87 11.95 4.43
N ALA A 26 11.87 12.85 5.43
CA ALA A 26 11.94 14.30 5.22
C ALA A 26 13.25 14.72 4.53
N ALA A 27 14.39 14.14 4.95
CA ALA A 27 15.70 14.42 4.38
C ALA A 27 15.83 14.03 2.90
N ASN A 28 15.01 13.08 2.42
CA ASN A 28 15.08 12.53 1.07
C ASN A 28 13.89 12.92 0.17
N GLY A 29 13.19 14.01 0.48
CA GLY A 29 12.16 14.58 -0.38
C GLY A 29 10.85 13.80 -0.46
N ILE A 30 10.66 12.77 0.39
CA ILE A 30 9.40 12.04 0.55
C ILE A 30 8.29 13.00 0.98
N LYS A 31 7.06 12.75 0.55
CA LYS A 31 5.89 13.59 0.83
C LYS A 31 4.90 12.96 1.80
N ALA A 32 4.91 11.63 1.90
CA ALA A 32 3.99 10.93 2.78
C ALA A 32 4.55 9.59 3.27
N ILE A 33 4.05 9.13 4.41
CA ILE A 33 4.40 7.83 4.99
C ILE A 33 3.13 6.99 5.14
N GLU A 34 3.19 5.73 4.69
CA GLU A 34 2.29 4.68 5.15
C GLU A 34 2.85 4.11 6.46
N TRP A 35 2.11 4.24 7.54
CA TRP A 35 2.52 3.74 8.84
C TRP A 35 2.08 2.30 9.05
N GLY A 36 3.04 1.41 9.33
CA GLY A 36 2.79 0.00 9.60
C GLY A 36 2.24 -0.24 11.00
N GLY A 37 1.11 -0.95 11.06
CA GLY A 37 0.42 -1.32 12.30
C GLY A 37 1.07 -2.48 13.05
N ASP A 38 2.05 -3.14 12.44
CA ASP A 38 2.72 -4.30 13.05
C ASP A 38 3.96 -3.92 13.89
N VAL A 39 4.51 -2.71 13.68
CA VAL A 39 5.74 -2.30 14.37
C VAL A 39 5.71 -0.85 14.86
N HIS A 40 5.34 0.13 14.01
CA HIS A 40 5.50 1.54 14.33
C HIS A 40 4.29 2.14 15.07
N VAL A 41 3.08 1.73 14.67
CA VAL A 41 1.81 2.26 15.23
C VAL A 41 0.86 1.10 15.49
N PRO A 42 1.05 0.32 16.55
CA PRO A 42 0.21 -0.85 16.84
C PRO A 42 -1.27 -0.49 17.03
N PRO A 43 -2.22 -1.31 16.54
CA PRO A 43 -3.65 -1.09 16.75
C PRO A 43 -4.00 -1.02 18.24
N GLY A 44 -4.77 0.01 18.63
CA GLY A 44 -5.18 0.27 20.02
C GLY A 44 -4.25 1.20 20.79
N ASP A 45 -3.03 1.48 20.29
CA ASP A 45 -2.12 2.44 20.90
C ASP A 45 -2.39 3.86 20.35
N LEU A 46 -3.48 4.45 20.81
CA LEU A 46 -3.95 5.75 20.31
C LEU A 46 -3.01 6.89 20.67
N GLU A 47 -2.35 6.82 21.83
CA GLU A 47 -1.41 7.86 22.26
C GLU A 47 -0.19 7.90 21.33
N ASN A 48 0.41 6.74 21.04
CA ASN A 48 1.49 6.63 20.05
C ASN A 48 1.02 7.11 18.68
N ALA A 49 -0.19 6.75 18.25
CA ALA A 49 -0.74 7.19 16.97
C ALA A 49 -0.83 8.72 16.88
N TRP A 50 -1.33 9.40 17.91
CA TRP A 50 -1.37 10.88 17.96
C TRP A 50 0.03 11.51 17.95
N GLN A 51 0.97 10.95 18.70
CA GLN A 51 2.36 11.43 18.71
C GLN A 51 3.03 11.28 17.35
N VAL A 52 2.86 10.13 16.69
CA VAL A 52 3.40 9.88 15.35
C VAL A 52 2.75 10.82 14.33
N ALA A 53 1.44 11.03 14.39
CA ALA A 53 0.74 11.97 13.52
C ALA A 53 1.29 13.39 13.65
N ALA A 54 1.44 13.90 14.89
CA ALA A 54 1.95 15.23 15.17
C ALA A 54 3.37 15.42 14.60
N ARG A 55 4.28 14.47 14.90
CA ARG A 55 5.67 14.52 14.42
C ARG A 55 5.77 14.41 12.88
N THR A 56 4.92 13.59 12.27
CA THR A 56 4.85 13.47 10.80
C THR A 56 4.47 14.83 10.18
N ALA A 57 3.45 15.48 10.74
CA ALA A 57 3.00 16.80 10.28
C ALA A 57 4.03 17.91 10.54
N GLU A 58 4.69 17.93 11.71
CA GLU A 58 5.76 18.89 12.07
C GLU A 58 6.94 18.81 11.09
N ALA A 59 7.25 17.61 10.57
CA ALA A 59 8.26 17.41 9.53
C ALA A 59 7.80 17.81 8.11
N GLY A 60 6.56 18.31 7.95
CA GLY A 60 6.00 18.67 6.65
C GLY A 60 5.57 17.47 5.80
N LEU A 61 5.43 16.29 6.43
CA LEU A 61 5.00 15.07 5.77
C LEU A 61 3.51 14.81 6.01
N SER A 62 2.89 14.03 5.10
CA SER A 62 1.53 13.56 5.26
C SER A 62 1.49 12.09 5.68
N VAL A 63 0.42 11.67 6.34
CA VAL A 63 0.09 10.25 6.48
C VAL A 63 -0.69 9.84 5.24
N SER A 64 -0.09 8.97 4.39
CA SER A 64 -0.75 8.48 3.18
C SER A 64 -1.86 7.48 3.53
N SER A 65 -1.58 6.62 4.49
CA SER A 65 -2.41 5.47 4.85
C SER A 65 -1.94 4.81 6.15
N TYR A 66 -2.77 3.90 6.64
CA TYR A 66 -2.42 3.00 7.72
C TYR A 66 -2.33 1.56 7.19
N GLY A 67 -1.14 1.00 7.18
CA GLY A 67 -0.85 -0.38 6.77
C GLY A 67 -1.29 -1.36 7.86
N SER A 68 -2.56 -1.72 7.89
CA SER A 68 -3.07 -2.69 8.85
C SER A 68 -2.64 -4.11 8.48
N TYR A 69 -2.57 -4.98 9.46
CA TYR A 69 -2.33 -6.41 9.27
C TYR A 69 -3.62 -7.22 9.42
N ILE A 70 -4.75 -6.63 8.99
CA ILE A 70 -6.02 -7.34 8.87
C ILE A 70 -6.00 -8.23 7.63
N PHE A 71 -6.30 -9.50 7.83
CA PHE A 71 -6.54 -10.48 6.78
C PHE A 71 -8.04 -10.82 6.77
N ALA A 72 -8.72 -10.56 5.66
CA ALA A 72 -10.13 -10.90 5.55
C ALA A 72 -10.28 -12.30 4.88
N PRO A 73 -10.93 -13.29 5.52
CA PRO A 73 -11.92 -13.14 6.60
C PRO A 73 -11.39 -13.30 8.04
N ASP A 74 -10.07 -13.44 8.25
CA ASP A 74 -9.50 -13.78 9.55
C ASP A 74 -9.34 -12.53 10.44
N PHE A 75 -10.45 -11.99 10.94
CA PHE A 75 -10.47 -10.84 11.84
C PHE A 75 -11.57 -10.94 12.90
N THR A 76 -11.44 -10.17 13.97
CA THR A 76 -12.50 -9.94 14.94
C THR A 76 -13.08 -8.54 14.83
N SER A 77 -14.30 -8.33 15.31
CA SER A 77 -14.90 -6.99 15.36
C SER A 77 -14.04 -5.99 16.12
N ASP A 78 -13.49 -6.40 17.25
CA ASP A 78 -12.66 -5.56 18.13
C ASP A 78 -11.33 -5.20 17.44
N ASN A 79 -10.73 -6.13 16.72
CA ASN A 79 -9.51 -5.86 15.94
C ASN A 79 -9.77 -4.80 14.85
N VAL A 80 -10.88 -4.88 14.12
CA VAL A 80 -11.26 -3.88 13.12
C VAL A 80 -11.54 -2.53 13.80
N THR A 81 -12.22 -2.50 14.95
CA THR A 81 -12.45 -1.26 15.70
C THR A 81 -11.12 -0.61 16.09
N ALA A 82 -10.22 -1.37 16.71
CA ALA A 82 -8.91 -0.86 17.10
C ALA A 82 -8.11 -0.28 15.92
N VAL A 83 -8.15 -0.95 14.75
CA VAL A 83 -7.52 -0.45 13.53
C VAL A 83 -8.13 0.87 13.06
N LEU A 84 -9.47 0.97 13.03
CA LEU A 84 -10.17 2.19 12.59
C LEU A 84 -9.91 3.37 13.54
N GLU A 85 -9.95 3.13 14.85
CA GLU A 85 -9.67 4.16 15.86
C GLU A 85 -8.21 4.63 15.79
N THR A 86 -7.26 3.69 15.64
CA THR A 86 -5.83 4.01 15.50
C THR A 86 -5.57 4.78 14.21
N ALA A 87 -6.17 4.38 13.09
CA ALA A 87 -6.08 5.14 11.84
C ALA A 87 -6.64 6.55 12.00
N GLY A 88 -7.76 6.70 12.72
CA GLY A 88 -8.35 8.00 13.04
C GLY A 88 -7.42 8.89 13.88
N ALA A 89 -6.83 8.35 14.93
CA ALA A 89 -5.86 9.02 15.79
C ALA A 89 -4.59 9.42 15.03
N LEU A 90 -4.14 8.57 14.11
CA LEU A 90 -3.00 8.84 13.22
C LEU A 90 -3.30 9.87 12.13
N GLY A 91 -4.58 10.23 11.92
CA GLY A 91 -5.01 11.10 10.83
C GLY A 91 -5.09 10.39 9.46
N ALA A 92 -4.92 9.08 9.40
CA ALA A 92 -5.05 8.30 8.18
C ALA A 92 -6.53 8.21 7.75
N ARG A 93 -6.79 8.49 6.48
CA ARG A 93 -8.12 8.37 5.86
C ARG A 93 -8.19 7.20 4.85
N HIS A 94 -7.17 6.39 4.83
CA HIS A 94 -7.05 5.21 4.01
C HIS A 94 -6.36 4.08 4.78
N ILE A 95 -6.89 2.87 4.68
CA ILE A 95 -6.39 1.72 5.42
C ILE A 95 -6.09 0.60 4.44
N ARG A 96 -4.86 0.06 4.48
CA ARG A 96 -4.48 -1.10 3.68
C ARG A 96 -4.90 -2.38 4.38
N ILE A 97 -5.51 -3.29 3.62
CA ILE A 97 -6.04 -4.58 4.07
C ILE A 97 -5.56 -5.69 3.13
N TRP A 98 -5.30 -6.87 3.69
CA TRP A 98 -4.96 -8.07 2.94
C TRP A 98 -6.23 -8.84 2.56
N PRO A 99 -6.55 -8.98 1.25
CA PRO A 99 -7.70 -9.74 0.81
C PRO A 99 -7.39 -11.24 0.81
N GLY A 100 -8.04 -11.96 1.70
CA GLY A 100 -7.84 -13.41 1.87
C GLY A 100 -7.13 -13.79 3.16
N ARG A 101 -6.98 -15.10 3.37
CA ARG A 101 -6.25 -15.66 4.51
C ARG A 101 -4.75 -15.51 4.32
N ARG A 102 -4.03 -15.41 5.42
CA ARG A 102 -2.58 -15.25 5.41
C ARG A 102 -1.90 -16.41 4.67
N LYS A 103 -1.00 -16.09 3.73
CA LYS A 103 -0.18 -17.03 2.95
C LYS A 103 -0.98 -18.05 2.13
N ARG A 104 -2.19 -17.71 1.71
CA ARG A 104 -3.03 -18.61 0.92
C ARG A 104 -3.29 -18.03 -0.47
N PRO A 105 -2.81 -18.69 -1.55
CA PRO A 105 -3.03 -18.22 -2.91
C PRO A 105 -4.49 -18.33 -3.33
N SER A 106 -4.91 -17.49 -4.28
CA SER A 106 -6.30 -17.42 -4.76
C SER A 106 -6.82 -18.74 -5.33
N THR A 107 -5.93 -19.54 -5.90
CA THR A 107 -6.24 -20.86 -6.50
C THR A 107 -6.66 -21.92 -5.50
N GLU A 108 -6.39 -21.74 -4.21
CA GLU A 108 -6.76 -22.66 -3.14
C GLU A 108 -8.13 -22.37 -2.52
N TYR A 109 -8.79 -21.30 -2.97
CA TYR A 109 -10.11 -20.94 -2.44
C TYR A 109 -11.23 -21.64 -3.19
N SER A 110 -12.08 -22.34 -2.45
CA SER A 110 -13.39 -22.75 -2.96
C SER A 110 -14.29 -21.56 -3.22
N ALA A 111 -15.32 -21.72 -4.02
CA ALA A 111 -16.29 -20.66 -4.28
C ALA A 111 -17.00 -20.17 -2.99
N ALA A 112 -17.21 -21.04 -2.01
CA ALA A 112 -17.80 -20.66 -0.73
C ALA A 112 -16.84 -19.79 0.08
N GLU A 113 -15.59 -20.20 0.26
CA GLU A 113 -14.57 -19.45 0.99
C GLU A 113 -14.27 -18.09 0.35
N ARG A 114 -14.31 -18.02 -0.99
CA ARG A 114 -14.17 -16.75 -1.71
C ARG A 114 -15.33 -15.81 -1.39
N ARG A 115 -16.58 -16.30 -1.37
CA ARG A 115 -17.74 -15.49 -0.96
C ARG A 115 -17.61 -15.01 0.48
N ASP A 116 -17.17 -15.87 1.39
CA ASP A 116 -16.96 -15.49 2.80
C ASP A 116 -15.92 -14.38 2.94
N ALA A 117 -14.79 -14.48 2.22
CA ALA A 117 -13.77 -13.43 2.19
C ALA A 117 -14.31 -12.12 1.58
N THR A 118 -15.06 -12.20 0.50
CA THR A 118 -15.70 -11.02 -0.14
C THR A 118 -16.69 -10.35 0.81
N GLN A 119 -17.53 -11.13 1.50
CA GLN A 119 -18.47 -10.60 2.49
C GLN A 119 -17.75 -9.94 3.68
N ALA A 120 -16.64 -10.52 4.12
CA ALA A 120 -15.79 -9.97 5.16
C ALA A 120 -15.18 -8.62 4.75
N LEU A 121 -14.65 -8.52 3.53
CA LEU A 121 -14.13 -7.27 2.97
C LEU A 121 -15.22 -6.20 2.85
N ALA A 122 -16.42 -6.56 2.39
CA ALA A 122 -17.57 -5.64 2.33
C ALA A 122 -17.93 -5.12 3.74
N THR A 123 -17.90 -5.99 4.75
CA THR A 123 -18.17 -5.61 6.15
C THR A 123 -17.15 -4.59 6.64
N ILE A 124 -15.85 -4.83 6.39
CA ILE A 124 -14.80 -3.90 6.80
C ILE A 124 -14.94 -2.57 6.05
N ALA A 125 -15.21 -2.59 4.74
CA ALA A 125 -15.38 -1.39 3.93
C ALA A 125 -16.57 -0.53 4.42
N ASN A 126 -17.69 -1.14 4.78
CA ASN A 126 -18.85 -0.44 5.35
C ASN A 126 -18.48 0.23 6.68
N ARG A 127 -17.81 -0.50 7.57
CA ARG A 127 -17.34 0.07 8.85
C ARG A 127 -16.35 1.21 8.65
N ALA A 128 -15.40 1.07 7.73
CA ALA A 128 -14.48 2.15 7.39
C ALA A 128 -15.20 3.38 6.86
N ASN A 129 -16.26 3.19 6.07
CA ASN A 129 -17.10 4.29 5.58
C ASN A 129 -17.79 5.07 6.71
N ASP A 130 -18.23 4.39 7.79
CA ASP A 130 -18.81 5.04 8.97
C ASP A 130 -17.81 5.95 9.69
N TYR A 131 -16.50 5.68 9.55
CA TYR A 131 -15.41 6.53 10.02
C TYR A 131 -14.93 7.57 8.98
N GLY A 132 -15.59 7.66 7.82
CA GLY A 132 -15.18 8.54 6.71
C GLY A 132 -13.88 8.10 6.05
N MET A 133 -13.57 6.80 6.10
CA MET A 133 -12.36 6.20 5.58
C MET A 133 -12.61 5.35 4.35
N THR A 134 -11.56 5.16 3.58
CA THR A 134 -11.50 4.24 2.43
C THR A 134 -10.58 3.06 2.78
N ILE A 135 -10.78 1.94 2.11
CA ILE A 135 -9.87 0.79 2.21
C ILE A 135 -9.16 0.54 0.88
N GLY A 136 -7.92 0.07 0.97
CA GLY A 136 -7.10 -0.37 -0.15
C GLY A 136 -6.72 -1.84 0.02
N LEU A 137 -7.01 -2.65 -0.99
CA LEU A 137 -6.61 -4.05 -1.03
C LEU A 137 -5.20 -4.13 -1.62
N GLU A 138 -4.28 -4.75 -0.88
CA GLU A 138 -2.94 -4.96 -1.37
C GLU A 138 -2.91 -6.02 -2.48
N TYR A 139 -2.35 -5.68 -3.64
CA TYR A 139 -2.09 -6.64 -4.71
C TYR A 139 -0.82 -7.40 -4.35
N HIS A 140 -0.98 -8.63 -3.87
CA HIS A 140 0.12 -9.35 -3.22
C HIS A 140 0.06 -10.86 -3.48
N PRO A 141 1.22 -11.51 -3.71
CA PRO A 141 1.30 -12.97 -3.78
C PRO A 141 0.67 -13.66 -2.57
N ASN A 142 0.08 -14.83 -2.79
CA ASN A 142 -0.62 -15.61 -1.75
C ASN A 142 -1.76 -14.85 -1.06
N SER A 143 -2.60 -14.19 -1.85
CA SER A 143 -3.83 -13.51 -1.44
C SER A 143 -4.90 -13.67 -2.52
N LEU A 144 -6.10 -13.08 -2.32
CA LEU A 144 -7.12 -13.03 -3.39
C LEU A 144 -6.82 -12.01 -4.50
N THR A 145 -5.71 -11.29 -4.40
CA THR A 145 -5.21 -10.36 -5.42
C THR A 145 -3.88 -10.80 -6.01
N ASP A 146 -3.51 -12.07 -5.89
CA ASP A 146 -2.23 -12.60 -6.35
C ASP A 146 -2.15 -12.85 -7.87
N THR A 147 -3.28 -12.80 -8.55
CA THR A 147 -3.37 -12.92 -10.02
C THR A 147 -4.38 -11.92 -10.58
N LEU A 148 -4.14 -11.47 -11.80
CA LEU A 148 -5.05 -10.54 -12.48
C LEU A 148 -6.49 -11.08 -12.59
N PRO A 149 -6.75 -12.34 -12.98
CA PRO A 149 -8.11 -12.88 -13.01
C PRO A 149 -8.80 -12.83 -11.64
N SER A 150 -8.08 -13.20 -10.57
CA SER A 150 -8.61 -13.20 -9.22
C SER A 150 -8.90 -11.78 -8.70
N ALA A 151 -8.00 -10.83 -8.95
CA ALA A 151 -8.18 -9.43 -8.57
C ALA A 151 -9.35 -8.77 -9.33
N LYS A 152 -9.49 -9.05 -10.65
CA LYS A 152 -10.64 -8.58 -11.45
C LYS A 152 -11.96 -9.11 -10.92
N GLN A 153 -12.03 -10.40 -10.58
CA GLN A 153 -13.23 -10.98 -9.99
C GLN A 153 -13.56 -10.31 -8.67
N LEU A 154 -12.56 -10.09 -7.81
CA LEU A 154 -12.75 -9.42 -6.53
C LEU A 154 -13.24 -7.96 -6.71
N ALA A 155 -12.72 -7.25 -7.70
CA ALA A 155 -13.17 -5.90 -8.04
C ALA A 155 -14.64 -5.86 -8.52
N GLN A 156 -15.09 -6.89 -9.23
CA GLN A 156 -16.50 -7.03 -9.64
C GLN A 156 -17.42 -7.39 -8.47
N ASP A 157 -16.96 -8.28 -7.60
CA ASP A 157 -17.71 -8.73 -6.43
C ASP A 157 -17.86 -7.62 -5.36
N LEU A 158 -16.96 -6.61 -5.39
CA LEU A 158 -16.91 -5.49 -4.44
C LEU A 158 -17.02 -4.13 -5.16
N PRO A 159 -18.21 -3.76 -5.68
CA PRO A 159 -18.39 -2.50 -6.44
C PRO A 159 -18.47 -1.25 -5.55
N MET A 160 -17.92 -1.31 -4.33
CA MET A 160 -18.01 -0.23 -3.34
C MET A 160 -17.14 0.96 -3.71
N LEU A 161 -17.66 2.19 -3.54
CA LEU A 161 -16.97 3.42 -3.91
C LEU A 161 -15.81 3.78 -2.99
N ASN A 162 -15.73 3.19 -1.79
CA ASN A 162 -14.66 3.42 -0.83
C ASN A 162 -13.61 2.29 -0.79
N LEU A 163 -13.59 1.41 -1.81
CA LEU A 163 -12.65 0.30 -1.93
C LEU A 163 -11.76 0.46 -3.17
N PHE A 164 -10.45 0.40 -2.96
CA PHE A 164 -9.41 0.62 -3.97
C PHE A 164 -8.34 -0.48 -3.91
N PHE A 165 -7.33 -0.40 -4.78
CA PHE A 165 -6.19 -1.32 -4.79
C PHE A 165 -4.88 -0.57 -4.59
N TYR A 166 -4.01 -1.12 -3.77
CA TYR A 166 -2.57 -0.87 -3.87
C TYR A 166 -2.02 -1.80 -4.94
N TRP A 167 -1.38 -1.24 -5.95
CA TRP A 167 -0.74 -2.08 -6.94
C TRP A 167 0.76 -2.15 -6.72
N GLN A 168 1.29 -3.36 -6.86
CA GLN A 168 2.70 -3.68 -6.89
C GLN A 168 2.90 -4.89 -7.79
N PRO A 169 4.03 -5.01 -8.53
CA PRO A 169 4.31 -6.19 -9.33
C PRO A 169 4.67 -7.38 -8.43
N ALA A 170 4.33 -8.58 -8.84
CA ALA A 170 4.98 -9.76 -8.27
C ALA A 170 6.50 -9.69 -8.51
N PRO A 171 7.35 -10.25 -7.62
CA PRO A 171 8.79 -10.28 -7.84
C PRO A 171 9.16 -10.85 -9.20
N GLY A 172 9.91 -10.07 -9.99
CA GLY A 172 10.32 -10.45 -11.34
C GLY A 172 9.24 -10.41 -12.42
N LEU A 173 8.06 -9.84 -12.15
CA LEU A 173 6.97 -9.74 -13.13
C LEU A 173 7.44 -9.02 -14.42
N PRO A 174 7.22 -9.62 -15.62
CA PRO A 174 7.52 -8.95 -16.90
C PRO A 174 6.72 -7.66 -17.09
N LEU A 175 7.30 -6.69 -17.79
CA LEU A 175 6.67 -5.39 -18.02
C LEU A 175 5.30 -5.51 -18.71
N GLU A 176 5.19 -6.37 -19.72
CA GLU A 176 3.94 -6.56 -20.45
C GLU A 176 2.79 -7.01 -19.53
N GLU A 177 3.08 -7.93 -18.60
CA GLU A 177 2.10 -8.41 -17.63
C GLU A 177 1.73 -7.29 -16.63
N ALA A 178 2.72 -6.52 -16.15
CA ALA A 178 2.48 -5.37 -15.28
C ALA A 178 1.57 -4.32 -15.94
N LEU A 179 1.81 -4.01 -17.20
CA LEU A 179 0.99 -3.07 -17.96
C LEU A 179 -0.44 -3.58 -18.15
N ALA A 180 -0.61 -4.90 -18.36
CA ALA A 180 -1.93 -5.52 -18.42
C ALA A 180 -2.70 -5.43 -17.09
N GLU A 181 -2.02 -5.65 -15.96
CA GLU A 181 -2.60 -5.48 -14.62
C GLU A 181 -3.01 -4.03 -14.35
N ILE A 182 -2.13 -3.07 -14.64
CA ILE A 182 -2.40 -1.64 -14.48
C ILE A 182 -3.57 -1.20 -15.36
N SER A 183 -3.61 -1.63 -16.63
CA SER A 183 -4.72 -1.32 -17.52
C SER A 183 -6.05 -1.84 -17.00
N ALA A 184 -6.07 -3.05 -16.44
CA ALA A 184 -7.30 -3.70 -16.00
C ALA A 184 -7.83 -3.17 -14.65
N LEU A 185 -6.96 -2.78 -13.72
CA LEU A 185 -7.30 -2.33 -12.37
C LEU A 185 -7.16 -0.83 -12.19
N GLY A 186 -6.53 -0.14 -13.15
CA GLY A 186 -6.07 1.22 -13.05
C GLY A 186 -7.04 2.26 -12.54
N PRO A 187 -8.34 2.26 -12.94
CA PRO A 187 -9.31 3.20 -12.40
C PRO A 187 -9.49 3.10 -10.89
N ARG A 188 -9.24 1.92 -10.31
CA ARG A 188 -9.36 1.66 -8.86
C ARG A 188 -8.02 1.58 -8.12
N ILE A 189 -6.89 1.78 -8.78
CA ILE A 189 -5.59 1.86 -8.10
C ILE A 189 -5.51 3.19 -7.34
N CYS A 190 -5.22 3.15 -6.02
CA CYS A 190 -5.02 4.34 -5.19
C CYS A 190 -3.54 4.70 -5.06
N HIS A 191 -2.71 3.75 -4.73
CA HIS A 191 -1.28 3.90 -4.46
C HIS A 191 -0.47 2.81 -5.16
N LEU A 192 0.84 3.03 -5.28
CA LEU A 192 1.81 2.03 -5.71
C LEU A 192 2.76 1.72 -4.57
N HIS A 193 3.10 0.44 -4.37
CA HIS A 193 4.30 0.05 -3.65
C HIS A 193 5.42 -0.18 -4.65
N VAL A 194 6.53 0.54 -4.47
CA VAL A 194 7.63 0.62 -5.44
C VAL A 194 8.86 -0.05 -4.87
N PHE A 195 9.38 -1.01 -5.60
CA PHE A 195 10.59 -1.75 -5.27
C PHE A 195 11.27 -2.32 -6.52
N ALA A 196 12.47 -2.84 -6.34
CA ALA A 196 13.21 -3.53 -7.40
C ALA A 196 13.58 -4.93 -6.93
N TRP A 197 12.72 -5.92 -7.24
CA TRP A 197 12.92 -7.31 -6.83
C TRP A 197 13.03 -8.23 -8.03
N LEU A 198 13.92 -9.21 -7.95
CA LEU A 198 14.00 -10.32 -8.88
C LEU A 198 13.03 -11.44 -8.49
N SER A 199 12.86 -12.41 -9.38
CA SER A 199 11.95 -13.55 -9.15
C SER A 199 12.33 -14.43 -7.96
N ASP A 200 13.59 -14.41 -7.54
CA ASP A 200 14.10 -15.08 -6.33
C ASP A 200 13.96 -14.22 -5.06
N ALA A 201 13.25 -13.09 -5.16
CA ALA A 201 13.06 -12.09 -4.12
C ALA A 201 14.34 -11.37 -3.68
N SER A 202 15.45 -11.48 -4.41
CA SER A 202 16.62 -10.61 -4.16
C SER A 202 16.29 -9.17 -4.55
N ARG A 203 16.77 -8.24 -3.70
CA ARG A 203 16.50 -6.81 -3.85
C ARG A 203 17.63 -6.12 -4.59
N LEU A 204 17.27 -5.28 -5.55
CA LEU A 204 18.16 -4.44 -6.34
C LEU A 204 17.99 -2.97 -5.96
N PRO A 205 18.95 -2.08 -6.31
CA PRO A 205 18.71 -0.65 -6.36
C PRO A 205 17.53 -0.33 -7.30
N LEU A 206 16.71 0.68 -6.97
CA LEU A 206 15.58 1.07 -7.81
C LEU A 206 16.03 1.50 -9.22
N ALA A 207 17.23 2.06 -9.34
CA ALA A 207 17.84 2.46 -10.61
C ALA A 207 17.87 1.32 -11.64
N ASP A 208 18.07 0.06 -11.19
CA ASP A 208 18.09 -1.12 -12.08
C ASP A 208 16.72 -1.45 -12.69
N ARG A 209 15.65 -0.84 -12.17
CA ARG A 209 14.26 -1.00 -12.64
C ARG A 209 13.59 0.34 -12.97
N ALA A 210 14.35 1.42 -13.14
CA ALA A 210 13.80 2.76 -13.37
C ALA A 210 12.91 2.82 -14.61
N GLU A 211 13.34 2.28 -15.74
CA GLU A 211 12.56 2.25 -16.99
C GLU A 211 11.27 1.41 -16.85
N TYR A 212 11.33 0.32 -16.12
CA TYR A 212 10.15 -0.50 -15.81
C TYR A 212 9.11 0.33 -15.03
N TRP A 213 9.52 1.02 -13.99
CA TRP A 213 8.62 1.83 -13.16
C TRP A 213 8.11 3.06 -13.90
N ARG A 214 8.95 3.69 -14.75
CA ARG A 214 8.52 4.79 -15.62
C ARG A 214 7.37 4.34 -16.52
N ALA A 215 7.54 3.21 -17.20
CA ALA A 215 6.49 2.65 -18.07
C ALA A 215 5.21 2.30 -17.27
N CYS A 216 5.33 1.78 -16.06
CA CYS A 216 4.19 1.50 -15.18
C CYS A 216 3.45 2.78 -14.76
N VAL A 217 4.17 3.84 -14.39
CA VAL A 217 3.59 5.14 -14.00
C VAL A 217 2.90 5.81 -15.19
N ASP A 218 3.53 5.79 -16.36
CA ASP A 218 2.97 6.38 -17.59
C ASP A 218 1.70 5.67 -18.05
N ALA A 219 1.60 4.37 -17.79
CA ALA A 219 0.44 3.55 -18.16
C ALA A 219 -0.76 3.73 -17.23
N LEU A 220 -0.62 4.42 -16.08
CA LEU A 220 -1.73 4.61 -15.15
C LEU A 220 -2.83 5.47 -15.77
N PRO A 221 -4.07 4.96 -15.89
CA PRO A 221 -5.18 5.75 -16.42
C PRO A 221 -5.68 6.77 -15.37
N GLU A 222 -6.64 7.58 -15.77
CA GLU A 222 -7.43 8.35 -14.81
C GLU A 222 -8.05 7.42 -13.77
N SER A 223 -8.10 7.88 -12.52
CA SER A 223 -8.56 7.08 -11.39
C SER A 223 -9.81 7.65 -10.75
N ASP A 224 -10.62 6.74 -10.19
CA ASP A 224 -11.73 7.07 -9.29
C ASP A 224 -11.23 7.58 -7.93
N TRP A 225 -9.95 7.38 -7.63
CA TRP A 225 -9.28 7.93 -6.46
C TRP A 225 -9.12 9.45 -6.60
N LYS A 226 -9.82 10.21 -5.74
CA LYS A 226 -9.86 11.69 -5.80
C LYS A 226 -9.01 12.38 -4.72
N LYS A 227 -8.18 11.62 -4.02
CA LYS A 227 -7.24 12.12 -2.99
C LYS A 227 -5.80 12.10 -3.55
N PRO A 228 -4.80 12.69 -2.86
CA PRO A 228 -3.41 12.52 -3.23
C PRO A 228 -3.02 11.05 -3.37
N ALA A 229 -2.32 10.74 -4.42
CA ALA A 229 -1.85 9.39 -4.71
C ALA A 229 -0.32 9.34 -4.57
N PHE A 230 0.19 8.20 -4.08
CA PHE A 230 1.59 8.05 -3.76
C PHE A 230 2.18 6.81 -4.43
N ALA A 231 3.43 6.95 -4.88
CA ALA A 231 4.32 5.85 -5.18
C ALA A 231 5.25 5.69 -3.97
N MET A 232 5.08 4.62 -3.22
CA MET A 232 5.72 4.44 -1.92
C MET A 232 6.85 3.42 -2.02
N LEU A 233 8.08 3.86 -1.72
CA LEU A 233 9.22 2.94 -1.59
C LEU A 233 8.94 1.91 -0.49
N GLU A 234 9.15 0.65 -0.83
CA GLU A 234 8.97 -0.48 0.07
C GLU A 234 10.15 -1.45 -0.06
N PHE A 235 10.80 -1.80 1.08
CA PHE A 235 11.89 -2.77 1.13
C PHE A 235 13.07 -2.48 0.18
N VAL A 236 13.75 -1.38 0.36
CA VAL A 236 14.98 -1.03 -0.35
C VAL A 236 16.08 -2.08 -0.13
N LYS A 237 17.04 -2.17 -1.06
CA LYS A 237 18.15 -3.13 -0.96
C LYS A 237 18.91 -2.97 0.36
N GLY A 238 18.99 -4.08 1.11
CA GLY A 238 19.71 -4.15 2.38
C GLY A 238 19.06 -3.41 3.56
N ASP A 239 17.85 -2.88 3.40
CA ASP A 239 17.20 -1.97 4.36
C ASP A 239 18.14 -0.80 4.77
N ASP A 240 18.99 -0.38 3.81
CA ASP A 240 20.06 0.59 4.01
C ASP A 240 19.59 2.02 3.75
N ALA A 241 19.92 2.95 4.67
CA ALA A 241 19.48 4.35 4.57
C ALA A 241 20.16 5.11 3.41
N GLY A 242 21.40 4.74 3.05
CA GLY A 242 22.09 5.31 1.89
C GLY A 242 21.44 4.86 0.59
N GLN A 243 21.13 3.57 0.46
CA GLN A 243 20.38 3.05 -0.67
C GLN A 243 19.00 3.67 -0.77
N PHE A 244 18.32 3.91 0.35
CA PHE A 244 17.05 4.60 0.34
C PHE A 244 17.14 6.02 -0.22
N ALA A 245 18.20 6.76 0.11
CA ALA A 245 18.43 8.11 -0.42
C ALA A 245 18.60 8.09 -1.95
N GLU A 246 19.36 7.12 -2.47
CA GLU A 246 19.50 6.90 -3.91
C GLU A 246 18.17 6.51 -4.58
N ASP A 247 17.44 5.57 -4.00
CA ASP A 247 16.15 5.11 -4.53
C ASP A 247 15.09 6.22 -4.49
N ALA A 248 15.09 7.08 -3.47
CA ALA A 248 14.18 8.23 -3.38
C ALA A 248 14.45 9.28 -4.47
N ALA A 249 15.74 9.50 -4.80
CA ALA A 249 16.12 10.36 -5.92
C ALA A 249 15.67 9.77 -7.25
N VAL A 250 15.89 8.47 -7.48
CA VAL A 250 15.42 7.75 -8.68
C VAL A 250 13.89 7.78 -8.79
N LEU A 251 13.17 7.54 -7.69
CA LEU A 251 11.71 7.62 -7.67
C LEU A 251 11.22 9.03 -8.05
N THR A 252 11.86 10.06 -7.52
CA THR A 252 11.53 11.46 -7.84
C THR A 252 11.74 11.74 -9.33
N ASP A 253 12.82 11.23 -9.92
CA ASP A 253 13.08 11.33 -11.36
C ASP A 253 12.01 10.59 -12.18
N ILE A 254 11.66 9.36 -11.80
CA ILE A 254 10.57 8.59 -12.45
C ILE A 254 9.26 9.39 -12.48
N LEU A 255 8.92 10.07 -11.37
CA LEU A 255 7.63 10.73 -11.22
C LEU A 255 7.55 12.12 -11.90
N TYR A 256 8.68 12.81 -12.06
CA TYR A 256 8.69 14.22 -12.45
C TYR A 256 9.54 14.57 -13.69
N SER A 257 10.37 13.64 -14.20
CA SER A 257 11.08 13.88 -15.46
C SER A 257 10.14 13.66 -16.64
N ILE A 258 9.97 14.71 -17.40
CA ILE A 258 9.17 14.77 -18.64
C ILE A 258 10.04 14.35 -19.83
#